data_83b6db3d804ad08ebe650a882735d4d6
#
_entry.id   83b6db3d804ad08ebe650a882735d4d6
#
_cell.length_a   1.000
_cell.length_b   1.000
_cell.length_c   1.000
_cell.angle_alpha   90.00
_cell.angle_beta   90.00
_cell.angle_gamma   90.00
#
_symmetry.space_group_name_H-M   'P 1'
#
loop_
_entity.id
_entity.type
_entity.pdbx_description
1 polymer ?
#
loop_
_entity_poly.entity_id
_entity_poly.type
_entity_poly.pdbx_seq_one_letter_code
_entity_poly.pdbx_strand_id
1 'polypeptide(L)'
;MKVGFIGCGNMAKAMIHGMLGSKKVQPQEMIASAKSEKTREAISSQIGIRAAKTNTEVLEFADIVFLAVKPQYLEAVLTEIRGAVRPFQVFVSLAPGKTLDWLSQRLGSETK
;
A
#
# COMPACT_ATOMS: atom_id res chain seq x y z
N MET A 1 5.66 -11.75 -7.34
CA MET A 1 5.92 -10.62 -6.42
C MET A 1 4.61 -10.10 -5.87
N LYS A 2 4.54 -9.93 -4.58
CA LYS A 2 3.32 -9.49 -3.93
C LYS A 2 3.33 -7.98 -3.74
N VAL A 3 2.25 -7.32 -4.16
CA VAL A 3 2.13 -5.87 -4.20
C VAL A 3 1.01 -5.41 -3.27
N GLY A 4 1.29 -4.42 -2.44
CA GLY A 4 0.31 -3.87 -1.51
C GLY A 4 0.15 -2.37 -1.68
N PHE A 5 -1.07 -1.90 -1.41
CA PHE A 5 -1.39 -0.47 -1.41
C PHE A 5 -1.96 -0.10 -0.06
N ILE A 6 -1.38 0.89 0.58
CA ILE A 6 -1.97 1.49 1.78
C ILE A 6 -2.80 2.66 1.31
N GLY A 7 -4.12 2.50 1.40
CA GLY A 7 -5.08 3.42 0.82
C GLY A 7 -5.50 2.98 -0.58
N CYS A 8 -6.71 3.30 -0.97
CA CYS A 8 -7.25 2.93 -2.28
C CYS A 8 -8.08 4.08 -2.87
N GLY A 9 -7.41 5.19 -3.13
CA GLY A 9 -8.00 6.32 -3.85
C GLY A 9 -7.90 6.12 -5.35
N ASN A 10 -8.22 7.17 -6.10
CA ASN A 10 -8.25 7.11 -7.57
C ASN A 10 -6.91 6.74 -8.19
N MET A 11 -5.82 7.30 -7.65
CA MET A 11 -4.47 7.01 -8.16
C MET A 11 -4.09 5.54 -7.94
N ALA A 12 -4.38 5.01 -6.75
CA ALA A 12 -4.11 3.61 -6.45
C ALA A 12 -4.93 2.69 -7.35
N LYS A 13 -6.20 2.99 -7.56
CA LYS A 13 -7.07 2.20 -8.45
C LYS A 13 -6.53 2.18 -9.87
N ALA A 14 -6.08 3.34 -10.38
CA ALA A 14 -5.52 3.42 -11.72
C ALA A 14 -4.25 2.56 -11.85
N MET A 15 -3.37 2.59 -10.85
CA MET A 15 -2.17 1.75 -10.85
C MET A 15 -2.51 0.26 -10.78
N ILE A 16 -3.47 -0.11 -9.95
CA ILE A 16 -3.92 -1.51 -9.82
C ILE A 16 -4.44 -2.01 -11.15
N HIS A 17 -5.32 -1.25 -11.80
CA HIS A 17 -5.86 -1.64 -13.10
C HIS A 17 -4.77 -1.75 -14.16
N GLY A 18 -3.78 -0.84 -14.14
CA GLY A 18 -2.65 -0.90 -15.05
C GLY A 18 -1.81 -2.16 -14.85
N MET A 19 -1.53 -2.51 -13.60
CA MET A 19 -0.76 -3.72 -13.27
C MET A 19 -1.50 -4.99 -13.67
N LEU A 20 -2.79 -5.07 -13.39
CA LEU A 20 -3.60 -6.22 -13.76
C LEU A 20 -3.73 -6.34 -15.28
N GLY A 21 -3.85 -5.20 -15.97
CA GLY A 21 -3.93 -5.18 -17.43
C GLY A 21 -2.66 -5.66 -18.11
N SER A 22 -1.50 -5.45 -17.47
CA SER A 22 -0.21 -5.91 -18.02
C SER A 22 -0.01 -7.42 -17.87
N LYS A 23 -0.81 -8.07 -17.04
CA LYS A 23 -0.74 -9.52 -16.70
C LYS A 23 0.57 -9.94 -16.04
N LYS A 24 1.40 -8.98 -15.61
CA LYS A 24 2.64 -9.29 -14.88
C LYS A 24 2.38 -9.55 -13.40
N VAL A 25 1.28 -9.00 -12.88
CA VAL A 25 0.86 -9.20 -11.49
C VAL A 25 -0.55 -9.78 -11.52
N GLN A 26 -0.76 -10.88 -10.79
CA GLN A 26 -2.07 -11.51 -10.72
C GLN A 26 -2.89 -10.91 -9.58
N PRO A 27 -4.23 -10.94 -9.68
CA PRO A 27 -5.08 -10.38 -8.61
C PRO A 27 -4.79 -10.97 -7.23
N GLN A 28 -4.49 -12.26 -7.15
CA GLN A 28 -4.18 -12.90 -5.87
C GLN A 28 -2.84 -12.47 -5.28
N GLU A 29 -2.02 -11.76 -6.03
CA GLU A 29 -0.75 -11.21 -5.57
C GLU A 29 -0.86 -9.76 -5.10
N MET A 30 -2.06 -9.22 -5.08
CA MET A 30 -2.31 -7.82 -4.72
C MET A 30 -3.21 -7.69 -3.52
N ILE A 31 -2.95 -6.68 -2.71
CA ILE A 31 -3.76 -6.33 -1.54
C ILE A 31 -3.84 -4.80 -1.44
N ALA A 32 -4.96 -4.29 -0.98
CA ALA A 32 -5.12 -2.86 -0.72
C ALA A 32 -5.89 -2.67 0.57
N SER A 33 -5.51 -1.67 1.37
CA SER A 33 -6.23 -1.33 2.58
C SER A 33 -7.18 -0.16 2.33
N ALA A 34 -8.27 -0.12 3.08
CA ALA A 34 -9.20 0.99 3.08
C ALA A 34 -9.92 1.04 4.41
N LYS A 35 -10.20 2.26 4.89
CA LYS A 35 -10.89 2.45 6.18
C LYS A 35 -12.37 2.14 6.08
N SER A 36 -12.97 2.45 4.94
CA SER A 36 -14.40 2.26 4.73
C SER A 36 -14.72 0.82 4.34
N GLU A 37 -15.70 0.21 4.98
CA GLU A 37 -16.18 -1.10 4.61
C GLU A 37 -16.70 -1.12 3.17
N LYS A 38 -17.38 -0.06 2.77
CA LYS A 38 -17.89 0.09 1.40
C LYS A 38 -16.74 0.05 0.38
N THR A 39 -15.65 0.74 0.66
CA THR A 39 -14.48 0.72 -0.21
C THR A 39 -13.85 -0.66 -0.25
N ARG A 40 -13.74 -1.34 0.90
CA ARG A 40 -13.20 -2.70 0.96
C ARG A 40 -14.05 -3.67 0.15
N GLU A 41 -15.36 -3.57 0.22
CA GLU A 41 -16.25 -4.40 -0.60
C GLU A 41 -16.06 -4.14 -2.08
N ALA A 42 -15.88 -2.88 -2.48
CA ALA A 42 -15.62 -2.52 -3.88
C ALA A 42 -14.30 -3.10 -4.35
N ILE A 43 -13.25 -3.05 -3.52
CA ILE A 43 -11.95 -3.63 -3.85
C ILE A 43 -12.08 -5.12 -4.11
N SER A 44 -12.76 -5.82 -3.21
CA SER A 44 -12.91 -7.26 -3.30
C SER A 44 -13.80 -7.70 -4.46
N SER A 45 -14.97 -7.05 -4.63
CA SER A 45 -15.96 -7.48 -5.61
C SER A 45 -15.76 -6.91 -7.01
N GLN A 46 -15.33 -5.65 -7.12
CA GLN A 46 -15.18 -4.97 -8.41
C GLN A 46 -13.80 -5.10 -9.02
N ILE A 47 -12.77 -5.07 -8.19
CA ILE A 47 -11.39 -5.15 -8.64
C ILE A 47 -10.87 -6.60 -8.58
N GLY A 48 -11.30 -7.35 -7.58
CA GLY A 48 -10.95 -8.76 -7.45
C GLY A 48 -9.62 -9.01 -6.75
N ILE A 49 -9.09 -8.04 -6.02
CA ILE A 49 -7.89 -8.23 -5.22
C ILE A 49 -8.26 -8.33 -3.74
N ARG A 50 -7.29 -8.65 -2.88
CA ARG A 50 -7.52 -8.72 -1.45
C ARG A 50 -7.77 -7.34 -0.87
N ALA A 51 -8.76 -7.23 0.01
CA ALA A 51 -9.05 -5.99 0.73
C ALA A 51 -8.62 -6.16 2.18
N ALA A 52 -7.71 -5.30 2.64
CA ALA A 52 -7.22 -5.34 4.01
C ALA A 52 -7.99 -4.37 4.89
N LYS A 53 -8.32 -4.79 6.09
CA LYS A 53 -8.98 -3.96 7.07
C LYS A 53 -7.99 -3.04 7.79
N THR A 54 -6.74 -3.49 7.93
CA THR A 54 -5.68 -2.73 8.58
C THR A 54 -4.48 -2.59 7.65
N ASN A 55 -3.68 -1.56 7.89
CA ASN A 55 -2.47 -1.33 7.10
C ASN A 55 -1.38 -2.37 7.42
N THR A 56 -1.37 -2.90 8.64
CA THR A 56 -0.42 -3.94 9.01
C THR A 56 -0.64 -5.23 8.21
N GLU A 57 -1.88 -5.56 7.86
CA GLU A 57 -2.16 -6.71 7.01
C GLU A 57 -1.49 -6.57 5.64
N VAL A 58 -1.42 -5.34 5.11
CA VAL A 58 -0.74 -5.07 3.84
C VAL A 58 0.74 -5.42 3.96
N LEU A 59 1.39 -5.01 5.05
CA LEU A 59 2.80 -5.27 5.26
C LEU A 59 3.11 -6.75 5.48
N GLU A 60 2.21 -7.48 6.10
CA GLU A 60 2.38 -8.91 6.30
C GLU A 60 2.36 -9.69 5.00
N PHE A 61 1.69 -9.16 3.99
CA PHE A 61 1.50 -9.84 2.71
C PHE A 61 2.47 -9.36 1.63
N ALA A 62 2.73 -8.04 1.54
CA ALA A 62 3.37 -7.44 0.37
C ALA A 62 4.89 -7.38 0.44
N ASP A 63 5.53 -7.53 -0.72
CA ASP A 63 6.97 -7.30 -0.88
C ASP A 63 7.24 -5.85 -1.27
N ILE A 64 6.34 -5.26 -2.07
CA ILE A 64 6.39 -3.85 -2.45
C ILE A 64 5.12 -3.20 -1.91
N VAL A 65 5.28 -2.10 -1.18
CA VAL A 65 4.17 -1.37 -0.58
C VAL A 65 4.11 0.05 -1.16
N PHE A 66 2.99 0.38 -1.78
CA PHE A 66 2.72 1.72 -2.27
C PHE A 66 1.93 2.50 -1.23
N LEU A 67 2.48 3.64 -0.82
CA LEU A 67 1.83 4.52 0.15
C LEU A 67 0.95 5.50 -0.63
N ALA A 68 -0.33 5.17 -0.72
CA ALA A 68 -1.31 5.87 -1.56
C ALA A 68 -2.31 6.69 -0.75
N VAL A 69 -1.92 7.15 0.43
CA VAL A 69 -2.75 8.02 1.26
C VAL A 69 -2.43 9.49 0.99
N LYS A 70 -3.37 10.36 1.34
CA LYS A 70 -3.14 11.80 1.21
C LYS A 70 -2.00 12.25 2.13
N PRO A 71 -1.23 13.28 1.76
CA PRO A 71 -0.07 13.71 2.56
C PRO A 71 -0.38 13.99 4.03
N GLN A 72 -1.55 14.54 4.33
CA GLN A 72 -1.91 14.86 5.72
C GLN A 72 -2.11 13.62 6.59
N TYR A 73 -2.31 12.44 5.99
CA TYR A 73 -2.48 11.19 6.74
C TYR A 73 -1.23 10.32 6.75
N LEU A 74 -0.24 10.67 5.95
CA LEU A 74 0.92 9.81 5.74
C LEU A 74 1.72 9.57 7.02
N GLU A 75 1.94 10.60 7.82
CA GLU A 75 2.71 10.46 9.05
C GLU A 75 2.05 9.50 10.04
N ALA A 76 0.73 9.61 10.21
CA ALA A 76 -0.02 8.72 11.08
C ALA A 76 0.05 7.27 10.60
N VAL A 77 -0.06 7.06 9.30
CA VAL A 77 0.06 5.72 8.70
C VAL A 77 1.45 5.13 8.94
N LEU A 78 2.51 5.91 8.72
CA LEU A 78 3.87 5.43 8.91
C LEU A 78 4.14 5.08 10.38
N THR A 79 3.59 5.84 11.32
CA THR A 79 3.70 5.52 12.73
C THR A 79 2.99 4.20 13.05
N GLU A 80 1.81 4.00 12.47
CA GLU A 80 1.02 2.77 12.66
C GLU A 80 1.77 1.52 12.19
N ILE A 81 2.38 1.58 11.00
CA ILE A 81 2.98 0.40 10.37
C ILE A 81 4.44 0.17 10.76
N ARG A 82 5.07 1.10 11.46
CA ARG A 82 6.49 1.07 11.75
C ARG A 82 6.97 -0.25 12.35
N GLY A 83 6.19 -0.83 13.26
CA GLY A 83 6.55 -2.10 13.90
C GLY A 83 6.34 -3.33 13.04
N ALA A 84 5.66 -3.20 11.90
CA ALA A 84 5.35 -4.31 11.01
C ALA A 84 6.24 -4.35 9.76
N VAL A 85 7.16 -3.41 9.61
CA VAL A 85 8.10 -3.37 8.48
C VAL A 85 9.02 -4.59 8.52
N ARG A 86 9.14 -5.28 7.39
CA ARG A 86 9.98 -6.46 7.25
C ARG A 86 11.27 -6.11 6.48
N PRO A 87 12.39 -6.83 6.73
CA PRO A 87 13.61 -6.65 5.94
C PRO A 87 13.34 -6.86 4.44
N PHE A 88 14.02 -6.09 3.61
CA PHE A 88 13.95 -6.18 2.14
C PHE A 88 12.61 -5.74 1.54
N GLN A 89 11.68 -5.26 2.35
CA GLN A 89 10.43 -4.70 1.87
C GLN A 89 10.69 -3.33 1.23
N VAL A 90 10.10 -3.09 0.06
CA VAL A 90 10.27 -1.83 -0.69
C VAL A 90 9.04 -0.96 -0.50
N PHE A 91 9.26 0.30 -0.20
CA PHE A 91 8.18 1.29 -0.03
C PHE A 91 8.28 2.36 -1.11
N VAL A 92 7.15 2.65 -1.75
CA VAL A 92 7.05 3.70 -2.77
C VAL A 92 5.99 4.68 -2.31
N SER A 93 6.38 5.94 -2.12
CA SER A 93 5.43 6.99 -1.74
C SER A 93 4.84 7.64 -2.97
N LEU A 94 3.51 7.75 -2.99
CA LEU A 94 2.77 8.49 -4.01
C LEU A 94 2.42 9.89 -3.53
N ALA A 95 2.78 10.23 -2.29
CA ALA A 95 2.53 11.55 -1.72
C ALA A 95 3.57 12.55 -2.22
N PRO A 96 3.16 13.68 -2.83
CA PRO A 96 4.12 14.68 -3.31
C PRO A 96 4.90 15.32 -2.17
N GLY A 97 6.15 15.68 -2.43
CA GLY A 97 6.98 16.43 -1.48
C GLY A 97 7.62 15.60 -0.37
N LYS A 98 7.51 14.29 -0.41
CA LYS A 98 8.16 13.42 0.59
C LYS A 98 9.43 12.80 0.01
N THR A 99 10.52 12.91 0.76
CA THR A 99 11.82 12.38 0.35
C THR A 99 12.06 10.98 0.93
N LEU A 100 13.06 10.28 0.37
CA LEU A 100 13.48 8.99 0.92
C LEU A 100 13.97 9.13 2.35
N ASP A 101 14.68 10.20 2.67
CA ASP A 101 15.18 10.46 4.03
C ASP A 101 14.02 10.60 5.01
N TRP A 102 12.98 11.34 4.62
CA TRP A 102 11.80 11.51 5.45
C TRP A 102 11.14 10.15 5.75
N LEU A 103 11.00 9.31 4.72
CA LEU A 103 10.42 7.97 4.87
C LEU A 103 11.29 7.08 5.77
N SER A 104 12.61 7.10 5.58
CA SER A 104 13.54 6.31 6.40
C SER A 104 13.45 6.67 7.86
N GLN A 105 13.35 7.95 8.19
CA GLN A 105 13.22 8.40 9.57
C GLN A 105 11.98 7.85 10.25
N ARG A 106 10.90 7.68 9.50
CA ARG A 106 9.64 7.20 10.05
C ARG A 106 9.50 5.68 10.06
N LEU A 107 10.15 4.99 9.14
CA LEU A 107 10.05 3.53 9.01
C LEU A 107 11.28 2.79 9.53
N GLY A 108 12.38 3.49 9.74
CA GLY A 108 13.64 2.90 10.17
C GLY A 108 14.67 2.88 9.04
N SER A 109 15.94 2.84 9.42
CA SER A 109 17.04 2.98 8.46
C SER A 109 17.20 1.81 7.49
N GLU A 110 16.63 0.66 7.79
CA GLU A 110 16.71 -0.53 6.95
C GLU A 110 15.64 -0.57 5.86
N THR A 111 14.71 0.38 5.87
CA THR A 111 13.62 0.45 4.89
C THR A 111 14.12 1.04 3.57
N LYS A 112 13.71 0.43 2.50
CA LYS A 112 14.03 0.88 1.14
C LYS A 112 12.84 1.47 0.43
#